data_ffbac83d46a4e8b88f106255aea64836
#
_entry.id   ffbac83d46a4e8b88f106255aea64836
#
_cell.length_a   1.000
_cell.length_b   1.000
_cell.length_c   1.000
_cell.angle_alpha   90.00
_cell.angle_beta   90.00
_cell.angle_gamma   90.00
#
_symmetry.space_group_name_H-M   'P 1'
#
loop_
_entity.id
_entity.type
_entity.pdbx_description
1 polymer ?
#
loop_
_entity_poly.entity_id
_entity_poly.type
_entity_poly.pdbx_seq_one_letter_code
_entity_poly.pdbx_strand_id
1 'polypeptide(L)'
;MFNRGFNIPKKGNKYKNEKVEFDGIKFDSKRERDRYMVLKDAERRGVISELKCQPVFELMPAIYHDEIQHLKTTDKVVKRCDQLAITYKGDFQYMKDGKVVVEDVKGSAYMITEVFKIKEKMMFAVHGIKIKRVYKPSEEI
;
A
#
# COMPACT_ATOMS: atom_id res chain seq x y z
N MET A 1 -42.30 25.88 3.57
CA MET A 1 -41.48 24.71 3.19
C MET A 1 -40.21 24.71 4.04
N PHE A 2 -40.13 23.83 5.01
CA PHE A 2 -38.94 23.74 5.88
C PHE A 2 -37.96 22.75 5.28
N ASN A 3 -36.88 23.27 4.73
CA ASN A 3 -35.75 22.44 4.24
C ASN A 3 -34.86 22.09 5.45
N ARG A 4 -35.11 20.94 6.08
CA ARG A 4 -34.23 20.43 7.11
C ARG A 4 -33.06 19.74 6.42
N GLY A 5 -31.95 20.48 6.23
CA GLY A 5 -30.69 19.92 5.84
C GLY A 5 -30.21 18.87 6.87
N PHE A 6 -30.20 17.61 6.48
CA PHE A 6 -29.57 16.55 7.26
C PHE A 6 -28.06 16.80 7.29
N ASN A 7 -27.60 17.30 8.43
CA ASN A 7 -26.16 17.45 8.68
C ASN A 7 -25.60 16.06 9.03
N ILE A 8 -25.07 15.35 8.02
CA ILE A 8 -24.38 14.06 8.24
C ILE A 8 -23.05 14.41 8.92
N PRO A 9 -22.81 13.97 10.17
CA PRO A 9 -21.54 14.21 10.82
C PRO A 9 -20.44 13.49 10.02
N LYS A 10 -19.45 14.24 9.52
CA LYS A 10 -18.23 13.66 8.92
C LYS A 10 -17.63 12.75 9.96
N LYS A 11 -17.56 11.43 9.68
CA LYS A 11 -16.83 10.45 10.49
C LYS A 11 -15.40 10.95 10.60
N GLY A 12 -15.03 11.50 11.76
CA GLY A 12 -13.65 11.85 12.06
C GLY A 12 -12.82 10.59 11.97
N ASN A 13 -11.64 10.71 11.34
CA ASN A 13 -10.65 9.63 11.30
C ASN A 13 -10.37 9.16 12.73
N LYS A 14 -10.71 7.92 13.04
CA LYS A 14 -10.60 7.30 14.37
C LYS A 14 -9.15 7.18 14.85
N TYR A 15 -8.19 7.39 13.94
CA TYR A 15 -6.75 7.41 14.19
C TYR A 15 -6.19 8.70 13.59
N LYS A 16 -5.73 9.63 14.44
CA LYS A 16 -5.01 10.86 14.05
C LYS A 16 -3.60 10.50 13.56
N ASN A 17 -3.48 9.82 12.43
CA ASN A 17 -2.20 9.72 11.75
C ASN A 17 -1.92 11.06 11.06
N GLU A 18 -0.97 11.80 11.58
CA GLU A 18 -0.49 13.03 10.94
C GLU A 18 0.43 12.64 9.79
N LYS A 19 0.01 13.00 8.56
CA LYS A 19 0.88 12.89 7.39
C LYS A 19 2.08 13.80 7.55
N VAL A 20 3.25 13.29 7.25
CA VAL A 20 4.51 14.01 7.39
C VAL A 20 5.27 13.95 6.07
N GLU A 21 5.84 15.08 5.66
CA GLU A 21 6.73 15.14 4.51
C GLU A 21 8.18 15.22 5.01
N PHE A 22 9.03 14.37 4.45
CA PHE A 22 10.46 14.37 4.75
C PHE A 22 11.23 13.88 3.51
N ASP A 23 12.32 14.55 3.16
CA ASP A 23 13.15 14.25 1.98
C ASP A 23 12.35 14.19 0.65
N GLY A 24 11.33 15.06 0.52
CA GLY A 24 10.42 15.11 -0.63
C GLY A 24 9.41 13.95 -0.70
N ILE A 25 9.38 13.08 0.31
CA ILE A 25 8.50 11.91 0.38
C ILE A 25 7.40 12.17 1.41
N LYS A 26 6.15 11.86 1.03
CA LYS A 26 5.00 11.95 1.94
C LYS A 26 4.76 10.60 2.60
N PHE A 27 4.81 10.59 3.93
CA PHE A 27 4.54 9.43 4.77
C PHE A 27 3.16 9.55 5.42
N ASP A 28 2.46 8.45 5.55
CA ASP A 28 1.14 8.42 6.18
C ASP A 28 1.22 8.49 7.72
N SER A 29 2.41 8.33 8.30
CA SER A 29 2.65 8.46 9.75
C SER A 29 4.07 8.91 10.08
N LYS A 30 4.24 9.46 11.29
CA LYS A 30 5.57 9.78 11.86
C LYS A 30 6.44 8.52 12.02
N ARG A 31 5.82 7.36 12.32
CA ARG A 31 6.54 6.08 12.46
C ARG A 31 7.16 5.63 11.16
N GLU A 32 6.45 5.76 10.05
CA GLU A 32 6.99 5.45 8.71
C GLU A 32 8.18 6.36 8.38
N ARG A 33 8.05 7.70 8.62
CA ARG A 33 9.19 8.63 8.45
C ARG A 33 10.39 8.21 9.30
N ASP A 34 10.18 7.89 10.57
CA ASP A 34 11.28 7.51 11.48
C ASP A 34 11.93 6.19 11.02
N ARG A 35 11.14 5.22 10.53
CA ARG A 35 11.68 4.00 9.91
C ARG A 35 12.47 4.30 8.65
N TYR A 36 11.97 5.19 7.80
CA TYR A 36 12.70 5.64 6.61
C TYR A 36 14.10 6.17 6.95
N MET A 37 14.21 6.99 7.99
CA MET A 37 15.50 7.53 8.42
C MET A 37 16.48 6.41 8.82
N VAL A 38 16.00 5.39 9.53
CA VAL A 38 16.81 4.22 9.91
C VAL A 38 17.26 3.44 8.69
N LEU A 39 16.34 3.18 7.75
CA LEU A 39 16.65 2.46 6.50
C LEU A 39 17.60 3.27 5.61
N LYS A 40 17.42 4.58 5.53
CA LYS A 40 18.30 5.46 4.75
C LYS A 40 19.72 5.49 5.30
N ASP A 41 19.87 5.50 6.61
CA ASP A 41 21.19 5.36 7.24
C ASP A 41 21.81 3.98 6.99
N ALA A 42 21.03 2.92 7.05
CA ALA A 42 21.49 1.58 6.72
C ALA A 42 21.92 1.43 5.25
N GLU A 43 21.20 2.05 4.32
CA GLU A 43 21.59 2.12 2.91
C GLU A 43 22.92 2.84 2.74
N ARG A 44 23.09 4.00 3.41
CA ARG A 44 24.33 4.77 3.38
C ARG A 44 25.53 3.97 3.91
N ARG A 45 25.31 3.12 4.92
CA ARG A 45 26.35 2.23 5.50
C ARG A 45 26.56 0.96 4.67
N GLY A 46 25.80 0.71 3.62
CA GLY A 46 25.89 -0.48 2.78
C GLY A 46 25.32 -1.76 3.42
N VAL A 47 24.52 -1.64 4.50
CA VAL A 47 23.84 -2.77 5.15
C VAL A 47 22.68 -3.26 4.28
N ILE A 48 22.03 -2.35 3.59
CA ILE A 48 20.98 -2.62 2.60
C ILE A 48 21.28 -1.84 1.32
N SER A 49 20.57 -2.17 0.23
CA SER A 49 20.62 -1.44 -1.03
C SER A 49 19.26 -1.37 -1.69
N GLU A 50 19.12 -0.52 -2.71
CA GLU A 50 17.89 -0.35 -3.51
C GLU A 50 16.65 -0.02 -2.67
N LEU A 51 16.80 0.89 -1.69
CA LEU A 51 15.67 1.33 -0.86
C LEU A 51 14.62 2.02 -1.72
N LYS A 52 13.40 1.48 -1.69
CA LYS A 52 12.21 2.04 -2.34
C LYS A 52 11.13 2.28 -1.31
N CYS A 53 10.48 3.46 -1.39
CA CYS A 53 9.33 3.79 -0.57
C CYS A 53 8.04 3.46 -1.31
N GLN A 54 7.06 2.98 -0.57
CA GLN A 54 5.71 2.71 -1.03
C GLN A 54 5.64 1.80 -2.28
N PRO A 55 6.33 0.64 -2.30
CA PRO A 55 6.27 -0.29 -3.41
C PRO A 55 4.85 -0.83 -3.58
N VAL A 56 4.43 -1.00 -4.84
CA VAL A 56 3.11 -1.57 -5.18
C VAL A 56 3.31 -2.91 -5.86
N PHE A 57 2.61 -3.93 -5.39
CA PHE A 57 2.61 -5.28 -5.93
C PHE A 57 1.22 -5.66 -6.41
N GLU A 58 1.11 -6.19 -7.61
CA GLU A 58 -0.13 -6.78 -8.10
C GLU A 58 -0.29 -8.18 -7.49
N LEU A 59 -1.44 -8.42 -6.86
CA LEU A 59 -1.79 -9.71 -6.26
C LEU A 59 -2.78 -10.50 -7.11
N MET A 60 -3.65 -9.79 -7.80
CA MET A 60 -4.58 -10.35 -8.78
C MET A 60 -4.80 -9.31 -9.89
N PRO A 61 -4.69 -9.69 -11.16
CA PRO A 61 -4.93 -8.78 -12.26
C PRO A 61 -6.40 -8.36 -12.35
N ALA A 62 -6.65 -7.22 -12.99
CA ALA A 62 -8.00 -6.81 -13.31
C ALA A 62 -8.62 -7.77 -14.34
N ILE A 63 -9.93 -7.97 -14.23
CA ILE A 63 -10.70 -8.83 -15.12
C ILE A 63 -11.51 -7.96 -16.08
N TYR A 64 -11.44 -8.25 -17.37
CA TYR A 64 -12.12 -7.52 -18.42
C TYR A 64 -12.93 -8.47 -19.30
N HIS A 65 -14.00 -7.95 -19.90
CA HIS A 65 -14.68 -8.59 -21.02
C HIS A 65 -14.81 -7.61 -22.19
N ASP A 66 -15.04 -8.16 -23.37
CA ASP A 66 -15.35 -7.37 -24.56
C ASP A 66 -16.86 -7.19 -24.68
N GLU A 67 -17.29 -5.93 -24.85
CA GLU A 67 -18.69 -5.53 -25.04
C GLU A 67 -18.85 -4.86 -26.41
N ILE A 68 -19.90 -5.19 -27.14
CA ILE A 68 -20.23 -4.51 -28.39
C ILE A 68 -21.07 -3.27 -28.08
N GLN A 69 -20.49 -2.11 -28.34
CA GLN A 69 -21.20 -0.84 -28.24
C GLN A 69 -21.77 -0.47 -29.61
N HIS A 70 -23.11 -0.48 -29.70
CA HIS A 70 -23.83 -0.08 -30.90
C HIS A 70 -23.87 1.45 -31.01
N LEU A 71 -23.21 2.00 -32.01
CA LEU A 71 -23.27 3.40 -32.39
C LEU A 71 -24.24 3.61 -33.55
N LYS A 72 -24.66 4.84 -33.81
CA LYS A 72 -25.63 5.17 -34.87
C LYS A 72 -25.22 4.69 -36.27
N THR A 73 -23.94 4.57 -36.54
CA THR A 73 -23.39 4.26 -37.86
C THR A 73 -22.48 3.03 -37.91
N THR A 74 -21.95 2.62 -36.75
CA THR A 74 -20.99 1.47 -36.67
C THR A 74 -21.06 0.83 -35.30
N ASP A 75 -20.69 -0.45 -35.24
CA ASP A 75 -20.47 -1.16 -33.98
C ASP A 75 -18.99 -1.05 -33.58
N LYS A 76 -18.74 -0.87 -32.29
CA LYS A 76 -17.39 -0.81 -31.74
C LYS A 76 -17.26 -1.81 -30.58
N VAL A 77 -16.19 -2.60 -30.61
CA VAL A 77 -15.81 -3.44 -29.47
C VAL A 77 -15.07 -2.59 -28.45
N VAL A 78 -15.54 -2.56 -27.21
CA VAL A 78 -14.93 -1.85 -26.09
C VAL A 78 -14.63 -2.84 -24.97
N LYS A 79 -13.46 -2.68 -24.33
CA LYS A 79 -13.13 -3.45 -23.14
C LYS A 79 -13.77 -2.80 -21.90
N ARG A 80 -14.54 -3.60 -21.18
CA ARG A 80 -15.14 -3.22 -19.89
C ARG A 80 -14.42 -3.94 -18.77
N CYS A 81 -14.13 -3.21 -17.70
CA CYS A 81 -13.53 -3.77 -16.50
C CYS A 81 -14.64 -4.33 -15.60
N ASP A 82 -14.63 -5.65 -15.37
CA ASP A 82 -15.54 -6.31 -14.45
C ASP A 82 -15.09 -6.21 -13.01
N GLN A 83 -13.79 -6.44 -12.80
CA GLN A 83 -13.17 -6.38 -11.48
C GLN A 83 -11.82 -5.69 -11.57
N LEU A 84 -11.58 -4.77 -10.66
CA LEU A 84 -10.30 -4.09 -10.54
C LEU A 84 -9.23 -5.04 -10.00
N ALA A 85 -7.98 -4.76 -10.36
CA ALA A 85 -6.85 -5.47 -9.80
C ALA A 85 -6.82 -5.38 -8.26
N ILE A 86 -6.40 -6.46 -7.61
CA ILE A 86 -6.04 -6.41 -6.19
C ILE A 86 -4.54 -6.12 -6.11
N THR A 87 -4.19 -5.04 -5.42
CA THR A 87 -2.81 -4.65 -5.20
C THR A 87 -2.49 -4.59 -3.70
N TYR A 88 -1.22 -4.78 -3.37
CA TYR A 88 -0.66 -4.50 -2.06
C TYR A 88 0.34 -3.37 -2.17
N LYS A 89 0.20 -2.36 -1.33
CA LYS A 89 1.14 -1.27 -1.18
C LYS A 89 1.86 -1.44 0.15
N GLY A 90 3.16 -1.74 0.09
CA GLY A 90 4.03 -1.80 1.26
C GLY A 90 4.57 -0.41 1.62
N ASP A 91 5.21 -0.29 2.77
CA ASP A 91 5.85 0.97 3.17
C ASP A 91 7.26 1.07 2.60
N PHE A 92 8.06 0.01 2.70
CA PHE A 92 9.44 -0.03 2.22
C PHE A 92 9.79 -1.35 1.54
N GLN A 93 10.69 -1.26 0.56
CA GLN A 93 11.34 -2.40 -0.09
C GLN A 93 12.82 -2.11 -0.20
N TYR A 94 13.66 -3.11 0.04
CA TYR A 94 15.10 -3.02 -0.13
C TYR A 94 15.70 -4.40 -0.37
N MET A 95 16.97 -4.42 -0.78
CA MET A 95 17.78 -5.63 -0.88
C MET A 95 18.64 -5.79 0.37
N LYS A 96 18.62 -6.97 0.97
CA LYS A 96 19.51 -7.37 2.06
C LYS A 96 19.99 -8.81 1.84
N ASP A 97 21.28 -9.05 1.91
CA ASP A 97 21.88 -10.37 1.71
C ASP A 97 21.40 -11.09 0.43
N GLY A 98 21.24 -10.32 -0.67
CA GLY A 98 20.79 -10.82 -1.96
C GLY A 98 19.29 -11.16 -2.02
N LYS A 99 18.52 -10.80 -1.02
CA LYS A 99 17.07 -11.05 -0.95
C LYS A 99 16.27 -9.75 -0.89
N VAL A 100 15.13 -9.75 -1.55
CA VAL A 100 14.15 -8.66 -1.45
C VAL A 100 13.45 -8.75 -0.10
N VAL A 101 13.47 -7.64 0.65
CA VAL A 101 12.71 -7.47 1.90
C VAL A 101 11.64 -6.42 1.67
N VAL A 102 10.43 -6.70 2.09
CA VAL A 102 9.31 -5.75 2.08
C VAL A 102 8.84 -5.55 3.51
N GLU A 103 8.84 -4.30 3.96
CA GLU A 103 8.39 -3.91 5.30
C GLU A 103 7.05 -3.18 5.26
N ASP A 104 6.28 -3.41 6.30
CA ASP A 104 5.03 -2.70 6.60
C ASP A 104 5.04 -2.26 8.06
N VAL A 105 4.97 -0.94 8.28
CA VAL A 105 5.06 -0.32 9.62
C VAL A 105 3.69 -0.30 10.25
N LYS A 106 3.54 -0.98 11.38
CA LYS A 106 2.29 -1.09 12.13
C LYS A 106 2.38 -0.40 13.48
N GLY A 107 1.32 0.28 13.86
CA GLY A 107 1.24 0.93 15.17
C GLY A 107 1.22 -0.07 16.34
N SER A 108 0.55 -1.19 16.14
CA SER A 108 0.49 -2.32 17.10
C SER A 108 -0.05 -3.58 16.40
N ALA A 109 0.08 -4.73 17.07
CA ALA A 109 -0.47 -5.98 16.58
C ALA A 109 -2.01 -5.96 16.45
N TYR A 110 -2.69 -5.14 17.24
CA TYR A 110 -4.15 -4.97 17.20
C TYR A 110 -4.65 -4.18 15.97
N MET A 111 -3.77 -3.50 15.25
CA MET A 111 -4.11 -2.73 14.05
C MET A 111 -4.05 -3.57 12.76
N ILE A 112 -3.78 -4.86 12.86
CA ILE A 112 -3.70 -5.77 11.72
C ILE A 112 -5.11 -6.17 11.32
N THR A 113 -5.54 -5.72 10.13
CA THR A 113 -6.85 -6.05 9.58
C THR A 113 -6.87 -7.43 8.92
N GLU A 114 -8.04 -8.04 8.78
CA GLU A 114 -8.19 -9.30 8.03
C GLU A 114 -7.78 -9.14 6.56
N VAL A 115 -8.09 -7.98 5.95
CA VAL A 115 -7.67 -7.66 4.58
C VAL A 115 -6.15 -7.66 4.46
N PHE A 116 -5.44 -7.10 5.44
CA PHE A 116 -3.97 -7.14 5.47
C PHE A 116 -3.44 -8.58 5.55
N LYS A 117 -4.01 -9.41 6.42
CA LYS A 117 -3.63 -10.82 6.55
C LYS A 117 -3.82 -11.61 5.24
N ILE A 118 -4.92 -11.33 4.53
CA ILE A 118 -5.17 -11.95 3.23
C ILE A 118 -4.12 -11.50 2.21
N LYS A 119 -3.86 -10.19 2.10
CA LYS A 119 -2.85 -9.65 1.19
C LYS A 119 -1.44 -10.16 1.52
N GLU A 120 -1.10 -10.30 2.79
CA GLU A 120 0.18 -10.88 3.25
C GLU A 120 0.37 -12.32 2.75
N LYS A 121 -0.69 -13.15 2.83
CA LYS A 121 -0.69 -14.52 2.27
C LYS A 121 -0.56 -14.51 0.75
N MET A 122 -1.27 -13.59 0.08
CA MET A 122 -1.19 -13.45 -1.38
C MET A 122 0.20 -12.98 -1.83
N MET A 123 0.84 -12.06 -1.10
CA MET A 123 2.22 -11.64 -1.36
C MET A 123 3.18 -12.84 -1.35
N PHE A 124 3.03 -13.73 -0.38
CA PHE A 124 3.85 -14.94 -0.34
C PHE A 124 3.51 -15.90 -1.49
N ALA A 125 2.23 -16.12 -1.77
CA ALA A 125 1.80 -17.05 -2.81
C ALA A 125 2.18 -16.60 -4.23
N VAL A 126 2.05 -15.28 -4.53
CA VAL A 126 2.27 -14.72 -5.87
C VAL A 126 3.73 -14.33 -6.11
N HIS A 127 4.37 -13.71 -5.12
CA HIS A 127 5.71 -13.13 -5.24
C HIS A 127 6.79 -13.88 -4.44
N GLY A 128 6.44 -14.84 -3.60
CA GLY A 128 7.36 -15.51 -2.70
C GLY A 128 7.91 -14.61 -1.58
N ILE A 129 7.31 -13.44 -1.38
CA ILE A 129 7.78 -12.45 -0.42
C ILE A 129 6.96 -12.52 0.86
N LYS A 130 7.63 -12.77 1.98
CA LYS A 130 7.03 -12.67 3.31
C LYS A 130 7.18 -11.25 3.84
N ILE A 131 6.07 -10.55 4.05
CA ILE A 131 6.08 -9.18 4.55
C ILE A 131 6.64 -9.16 5.98
N LYS A 132 7.61 -8.29 6.23
CA LYS A 132 8.14 -8.01 7.57
C LYS A 132 7.29 -6.92 8.23
N ARG A 133 6.58 -7.26 9.29
CA ARG A 133 5.82 -6.30 10.10
C ARG A 133 6.78 -5.59 11.05
N VAL A 134 6.83 -4.27 11.00
CA VAL A 134 7.68 -3.44 11.84
C VAL A 134 6.80 -2.66 12.82
N TYR A 135 7.00 -2.87 14.10
CA TYR A 135 6.22 -2.19 15.16
C TYR A 135 6.97 -1.02 15.79
N LYS A 136 8.29 -1.05 15.74
CA LYS A 136 9.14 0.04 16.22
C LYS A 136 10.09 0.50 15.12
N PRO A 137 10.22 1.81 14.87
CA PRO A 137 11.14 2.32 13.85
C PRO A 137 12.59 1.84 14.00
N SER A 138 13.02 1.62 15.24
CA SER A 138 14.39 1.16 15.60
C SER A 138 14.58 -0.36 15.54
N GLU A 139 13.59 -1.15 15.08
CA GLU A 139 13.79 -2.59 14.93
C GLU A 139 14.94 -2.91 13.99
N GLU A 140 15.61 -4.03 14.27
CA GLU A 140 16.69 -4.52 13.43
C GLU A 140 16.24 -4.73 11.98
N ILE A 141 17.15 -4.43 11.08
CA ILE A 141 16.96 -4.53 9.63
C ILE A 141 17.24 -5.97 9.17
#